data_b718fd6616e58021c7ae9d4c72c21425
#
_entry.id   b718fd6616e58021c7ae9d4c72c21425
#
_cell.length_a   1.000
_cell.length_b   1.000
_cell.length_c   1.000
_cell.angle_alpha   90.00
_cell.angle_beta   90.00
_cell.angle_gamma   90.00
#
_symmetry.space_group_name_H-M   'P 1'
#
loop_
_entity.id
_entity.type
_entity.pdbx_description
1 polymer ?
#
loop_
_entity_poly.entity_id
_entity_poly.type
_entity_poly.pdbx_seq_one_letter_code
_entity_poly.pdbx_strand_id
1 'polypeptide(L)'
;MISPPRLSILVATWNCAPQLALFLESLAAQRWSDWELLLLDNASTDGTAELVAALQRRLPEGPQRVVWSSEPDAGIYDAWNRGLQLARGAYLSFIGADDTFLDPGSLGRIAGLTATDADLITARNAYHSAAGHFLRHWGSGWQWQRMRQSMNIAHPGSLVRREWFTRLGCFDASFRICADYEWFLRLPPDLRSVHTSDSILKVVQAGVSHTRIALVFAETFRAQRRHLGTPVSAACWALNWAKYGRRRLIGLA
;
A
#
# COMPACT_ATOMS: atom_id res chain seq x y z
N MET A 1 25.76 -6.35 -15.94
CA MET A 1 24.32 -6.01 -15.81
C MET A 1 23.99 -5.96 -14.32
N ILE A 2 23.37 -4.89 -13.84
CA ILE A 2 22.94 -4.77 -12.43
C ILE A 2 21.77 -5.74 -12.24
N SER A 3 21.85 -6.61 -11.24
CA SER A 3 20.76 -7.52 -10.88
C SER A 3 19.47 -6.75 -10.61
N PRO A 4 18.27 -7.29 -10.93
CA PRO A 4 17.02 -6.65 -10.53
C PRO A 4 16.95 -6.56 -9.00
N PRO A 5 16.39 -5.47 -8.45
CA PRO A 5 16.28 -5.31 -7.00
C PRO A 5 15.33 -6.35 -6.41
N ARG A 6 15.46 -6.61 -5.12
CA ARG A 6 14.53 -7.50 -4.40
C ARG A 6 13.15 -6.90 -4.29
N LEU A 7 13.06 -5.57 -4.11
CA LEU A 7 11.81 -4.86 -3.84
C LEU A 7 11.63 -3.66 -4.76
N SER A 8 10.45 -3.53 -5.36
CA SER A 8 9.96 -2.28 -5.96
C SER A 8 8.95 -1.63 -5.02
N ILE A 9 9.22 -0.39 -4.63
CA ILE A 9 8.32 0.44 -3.83
C ILE A 9 7.60 1.39 -4.79
N LEU A 10 6.27 1.33 -4.86
CA LEU A 10 5.44 2.14 -5.73
C LEU A 10 4.70 3.19 -4.91
N VAL A 11 4.90 4.46 -5.27
CA VAL A 11 4.29 5.61 -4.60
C VAL A 11 3.64 6.49 -5.65
N ALA A 12 2.32 6.68 -5.53
CA ALA A 12 1.60 7.66 -6.34
C ALA A 12 1.62 9.02 -5.66
N THR A 13 1.87 10.09 -6.41
CA THR A 13 1.98 11.46 -5.89
C THR A 13 1.14 12.43 -6.72
N TRP A 14 0.56 13.42 -6.04
CA TRP A 14 -0.11 14.55 -6.68
C TRP A 14 -0.17 15.74 -5.72
N ASN A 15 0.61 16.80 -6.04
CA ASN A 15 0.66 18.02 -5.26
C ASN A 15 0.77 17.79 -3.74
N CYS A 16 1.74 16.98 -3.34
CA CYS A 16 1.97 16.57 -1.94
C CYS A 16 3.45 16.67 -1.54
N ALA A 17 4.19 17.63 -2.12
CA ALA A 17 5.62 17.79 -1.91
C ALA A 17 6.05 17.79 -0.43
N PRO A 18 5.36 18.47 0.52
CA PRO A 18 5.75 18.44 1.93
C PRO A 18 5.68 17.04 2.56
N GLN A 19 4.63 16.28 2.25
CA GLN A 19 4.45 14.89 2.74
C GLN A 19 5.47 13.96 2.07
N LEU A 20 5.62 14.08 0.76
CA LEU A 20 6.59 13.31 -0.01
C LEU A 20 8.01 13.52 0.52
N ALA A 21 8.40 14.73 0.89
CA ALA A 21 9.72 15.01 1.48
C ALA A 21 9.98 14.15 2.71
N LEU A 22 9.01 14.03 3.63
CA LEU A 22 9.13 13.20 4.83
C LEU A 22 9.24 11.70 4.49
N PHE A 23 8.45 11.23 3.51
CA PHE A 23 8.57 9.86 3.02
C PHE A 23 9.97 9.59 2.47
N LEU A 24 10.47 10.46 1.57
CA LEU A 24 11.78 10.28 0.92
C LEU A 24 12.93 10.32 1.93
N GLU A 25 12.87 11.16 2.95
CA GLU A 25 13.85 11.19 4.03
C GLU A 25 13.82 9.88 4.83
N SER A 26 12.63 9.38 5.18
CA SER A 26 12.47 8.13 5.92
C SER A 26 12.98 6.92 5.12
N LEU A 27 12.80 6.92 3.80
CA LEU A 27 13.30 5.89 2.90
C LEU A 27 14.83 5.98 2.73
N ALA A 28 15.37 7.18 2.55
CA ALA A 28 16.82 7.39 2.43
C ALA A 28 17.59 6.99 3.70
N ALA A 29 16.93 7.04 4.87
CA ALA A 29 17.49 6.60 6.15
C ALA A 29 17.49 5.08 6.32
N GLN A 30 16.87 4.30 5.43
CA GLN A 30 16.83 2.85 5.57
C GLN A 30 18.21 2.21 5.36
N ARG A 31 18.56 1.28 6.25
CA ARG A 31 19.85 0.56 6.20
C ARG A 31 19.90 -0.54 5.13
N TRP A 32 18.73 -1.08 4.78
CA TRP A 32 18.61 -2.09 3.71
C TRP A 32 18.39 -1.39 2.38
N SER A 33 19.16 -1.78 1.36
CA SER A 33 19.32 -1.00 0.13
C SER A 33 18.93 -1.74 -1.17
N ASP A 34 18.50 -3.00 -1.10
CA ASP A 34 18.14 -3.80 -2.29
C ASP A 34 16.72 -3.50 -2.78
N TRP A 35 16.45 -2.21 -3.06
CA TRP A 35 15.16 -1.70 -3.50
C TRP A 35 15.29 -0.72 -4.66
N GLU A 36 14.20 -0.56 -5.40
CA GLU A 36 13.96 0.58 -6.28
C GLU A 36 12.70 1.31 -5.84
N LEU A 37 12.67 2.63 -6.06
CA LEU A 37 11.52 3.49 -5.85
C LEU A 37 10.94 3.90 -7.20
N LEU A 38 9.65 3.68 -7.39
CA LEU A 38 8.88 4.17 -8.52
C LEU A 38 7.94 5.25 -8.02
N LEU A 39 8.26 6.50 -8.32
CA LEU A 39 7.43 7.66 -8.06
C LEU A 39 6.57 7.94 -9.29
N LEU A 40 5.26 7.81 -9.12
CA LEU A 40 4.26 7.89 -10.17
C LEU A 40 3.44 9.15 -9.94
N ASP A 41 3.87 10.21 -10.59
CA ASP A 41 3.38 11.56 -10.36
C ASP A 41 2.28 11.94 -11.35
N ASN A 42 1.19 12.50 -10.85
CA ASN A 42 0.08 13.01 -11.65
C ASN A 42 0.31 14.48 -12.05
N ALA A 43 1.43 14.75 -12.76
CA ALA A 43 1.79 16.07 -13.26
C ALA A 43 1.74 17.17 -12.17
N SER A 44 2.37 16.93 -11.02
CA SER A 44 2.43 17.89 -9.90
C SER A 44 3.14 19.19 -10.29
N THR A 45 2.74 20.30 -9.65
CA THR A 45 3.27 21.65 -9.87
C THR A 45 3.78 22.32 -8.59
N ASP A 46 4.00 21.54 -7.52
CA ASP A 46 4.26 22.02 -6.15
C ASP A 46 5.71 21.81 -5.68
N GLY A 47 6.67 21.60 -6.58
CA GLY A 47 8.07 21.31 -6.21
C GLY A 47 8.39 19.83 -6.06
N THR A 48 7.48 18.92 -6.39
CA THR A 48 7.72 17.46 -6.36
C THR A 48 8.92 17.06 -7.23
N ALA A 49 9.08 17.66 -8.42
CA ALA A 49 10.19 17.38 -9.34
C ALA A 49 11.56 17.65 -8.70
N GLU A 50 11.69 18.76 -8.01
CA GLU A 50 12.91 19.21 -7.35
C GLU A 50 13.29 18.26 -6.20
N LEU A 51 12.31 17.78 -5.43
CA LEU A 51 12.52 16.78 -4.37
C LEU A 51 13.05 15.46 -4.93
N VAL A 52 12.48 14.98 -6.02
CA VAL A 52 12.93 13.74 -6.68
C VAL A 52 14.36 13.88 -7.19
N ALA A 53 14.68 14.99 -7.85
CA ALA A 53 16.02 15.26 -8.34
C ALA A 53 17.03 15.38 -7.19
N ALA A 54 16.63 15.96 -6.04
CA ALA A 54 17.48 16.02 -4.85
C ALA A 54 17.75 14.62 -4.27
N LEU A 55 16.75 13.76 -4.19
CA LEU A 55 16.92 12.37 -3.75
C LEU A 55 17.88 11.61 -4.65
N GLN A 56 17.69 11.69 -5.98
CA GLN A 56 18.54 11.00 -6.96
C GLN A 56 20.03 11.38 -6.82
N ARG A 57 20.32 12.65 -6.51
CA ARG A 57 21.71 13.12 -6.24
C ARG A 57 22.29 12.62 -4.92
N ARG A 58 21.45 12.31 -3.93
CA ARG A 58 21.88 11.86 -2.59
C ARG A 58 22.09 10.35 -2.50
N LEU A 59 21.45 9.58 -3.36
CA LEU A 59 21.59 8.13 -3.34
C LEU A 59 22.98 7.75 -3.87
N PRO A 60 23.68 6.84 -3.18
CA PRO A 60 24.98 6.33 -3.65
C PRO A 60 24.78 5.53 -4.96
N GLU A 61 25.86 5.38 -5.72
CA GLU A 61 25.88 4.39 -6.80
C GLU A 61 25.65 3.00 -6.21
N GLY A 62 24.62 2.30 -6.66
CA GLY A 62 24.25 1.00 -6.10
C GLY A 62 22.93 0.44 -6.64
N PRO A 63 22.36 -0.55 -5.95
CA PRO A 63 21.10 -1.18 -6.35
C PRO A 63 19.89 -0.25 -6.23
N GLN A 64 19.99 0.77 -5.38
CA GLN A 64 18.93 1.76 -5.21
C GLN A 64 18.75 2.57 -6.48
N ARG A 65 17.55 2.59 -6.98
CA ARG A 65 17.17 3.32 -8.18
C ARG A 65 15.88 4.09 -7.93
N VAL A 66 15.83 5.34 -8.35
CA VAL A 66 14.61 6.14 -8.38
C VAL A 66 14.16 6.32 -9.83
N VAL A 67 13.02 5.77 -10.13
CA VAL A 67 12.31 5.97 -11.39
C VAL A 67 11.20 6.97 -11.13
N TRP A 68 11.19 8.07 -11.87
CA TRP A 68 10.14 9.06 -11.81
C TRP A 68 9.41 9.14 -13.15
N SER A 69 8.10 8.95 -13.12
CA SER A 69 7.19 9.12 -14.24
C SER A 69 6.15 10.16 -13.83
N SER A 70 6.14 11.32 -14.52
CA SER A 70 5.20 12.39 -14.26
C SER A 70 4.35 12.62 -15.51
N GLU A 71 3.07 12.25 -15.40
CA GLU A 71 2.06 12.40 -16.44
C GLU A 71 0.66 12.34 -15.82
N PRO A 72 -0.35 13.00 -16.40
CA PRO A 72 -1.71 12.96 -15.88
C PRO A 72 -2.24 11.53 -15.75
N ASP A 73 -2.95 11.24 -14.65
CA ASP A 73 -3.59 9.96 -14.40
C ASP A 73 -5.04 10.10 -13.92
N ALA A 74 -5.77 8.99 -13.96
CA ALA A 74 -7.17 8.90 -13.51
C ALA A 74 -7.31 8.59 -12.02
N GLY A 75 -6.21 8.54 -11.25
CA GLY A 75 -6.16 8.27 -9.83
C GLY A 75 -5.10 7.22 -9.46
N ILE A 76 -4.97 6.98 -8.15
CA ILE A 76 -3.89 6.18 -7.55
C ILE A 76 -3.68 4.79 -8.21
N TYR A 77 -4.74 4.10 -8.59
CA TYR A 77 -4.63 2.77 -9.19
C TYR A 77 -4.16 2.81 -10.64
N ASP A 78 -4.49 3.88 -11.36
CA ASP A 78 -3.97 4.12 -12.71
C ASP A 78 -2.46 4.39 -12.63
N ALA A 79 -2.03 5.26 -11.72
CA ALA A 79 -0.62 5.49 -11.43
C ALA A 79 0.10 4.18 -11.05
N TRP A 80 -0.44 3.41 -10.10
CA TRP A 80 0.17 2.13 -9.70
C TRP A 80 0.24 1.12 -10.84
N ASN A 81 -0.76 1.08 -11.72
CA ASN A 81 -0.76 0.19 -12.89
C ASN A 81 0.35 0.57 -13.88
N ARG A 82 0.65 1.86 -14.06
CA ARG A 82 1.85 2.29 -14.80
C ARG A 82 3.12 1.80 -14.13
N GLY A 83 3.21 1.96 -12.80
CA GLY A 83 4.34 1.51 -12.01
C GLY A 83 4.59 0.01 -12.13
N LEU A 84 3.53 -0.81 -12.19
CA LEU A 84 3.64 -2.25 -12.38
C LEU A 84 4.39 -2.63 -13.68
N GLN A 85 4.28 -1.82 -14.74
CA GLN A 85 4.99 -2.05 -16.00
C GLN A 85 6.50 -1.71 -15.90
N LEU A 86 6.86 -0.84 -14.97
CA LEU A 86 8.22 -0.35 -14.76
C LEU A 86 8.98 -1.15 -13.69
N ALA A 87 8.24 -1.82 -12.80
CA ALA A 87 8.76 -2.53 -11.64
C ALA A 87 9.57 -3.77 -12.04
N ARG A 88 10.77 -3.90 -11.47
CA ARG A 88 11.69 -5.01 -11.72
C ARG A 88 11.91 -5.89 -10.49
N GLY A 89 11.50 -5.43 -9.32
CA GLY A 89 11.64 -6.15 -8.06
C GLY A 89 10.91 -7.49 -8.06
N ALA A 90 11.45 -8.46 -7.34
CA ALA A 90 10.78 -9.73 -7.12
C ALA A 90 9.50 -9.56 -6.28
N TYR A 91 9.50 -8.57 -5.40
CA TYR A 91 8.35 -8.16 -4.59
C TYR A 91 7.96 -6.72 -4.90
N LEU A 92 6.69 -6.42 -4.72
CA LEU A 92 6.10 -5.10 -4.87
C LEU A 92 5.52 -4.63 -3.54
N SER A 93 5.69 -3.35 -3.22
CA SER A 93 5.08 -2.68 -2.08
C SER A 93 4.45 -1.37 -2.53
N PHE A 94 3.23 -1.12 -2.10
CA PHE A 94 2.49 0.11 -2.39
C PHE A 94 2.42 0.93 -1.10
N ILE A 95 2.86 2.19 -1.16
CA ILE A 95 2.96 3.07 0.01
C ILE A 95 2.37 4.43 -0.37
N GLY A 96 1.68 5.07 0.56
CA GLY A 96 1.20 6.44 0.39
C GLY A 96 2.35 7.45 0.46
N ALA A 97 2.24 8.56 -0.26
CA ALA A 97 3.24 9.63 -0.23
C ALA A 97 3.30 10.36 1.13
N ASP A 98 2.28 10.17 1.97
CA ASP A 98 2.14 10.71 3.32
C ASP A 98 2.51 9.71 4.43
N ASP A 99 2.86 8.47 4.07
CA ASP A 99 3.36 7.45 4.99
C ASP A 99 4.87 7.60 5.19
N THR A 100 5.40 7.14 6.33
CA THR A 100 6.85 7.16 6.59
C THR A 100 7.31 5.86 7.25
N PHE A 101 8.53 5.41 6.99
CA PHE A 101 9.14 4.32 7.75
C PHE A 101 9.36 4.73 9.20
N LEU A 102 9.05 3.84 10.15
CA LEU A 102 9.12 4.16 11.58
C LEU A 102 10.55 4.37 12.08
N ASP A 103 11.50 3.61 11.55
CA ASP A 103 12.92 3.69 11.92
C ASP A 103 13.82 3.15 10.79
N PRO A 104 15.14 3.37 10.83
CA PRO A 104 16.07 2.96 9.78
C PRO A 104 16.18 1.44 9.54
N GLY A 105 15.63 0.60 10.40
CA GLY A 105 15.60 -0.85 10.26
C GLY A 105 14.29 -1.41 9.71
N SER A 106 13.25 -0.57 9.61
CA SER A 106 11.89 -0.99 9.28
C SER A 106 11.81 -1.76 7.97
N LEU A 107 12.40 -1.22 6.90
CA LEU A 107 12.39 -1.87 5.59
C LEU A 107 13.17 -3.19 5.60
N GLY A 108 14.31 -3.23 6.29
CA GLY A 108 15.13 -4.44 6.40
C GLY A 108 14.43 -5.57 7.17
N ARG A 109 13.63 -5.24 8.20
CA ARG A 109 12.87 -6.24 8.95
C ARG A 109 11.84 -6.96 8.07
N ILE A 110 11.06 -6.22 7.30
CA ILE A 110 10.05 -6.85 6.43
C ILE A 110 10.70 -7.49 5.19
N ALA A 111 11.70 -6.86 4.59
CA ALA A 111 12.42 -7.40 3.44
C ALA A 111 13.17 -8.70 3.77
N GLY A 112 13.70 -8.85 4.98
CA GLY A 112 14.34 -10.08 5.44
C GLY A 112 13.41 -11.30 5.38
N LEU A 113 12.10 -11.10 5.53
CA LEU A 113 11.10 -12.17 5.42
C LEU A 113 10.94 -12.70 3.98
N THR A 114 11.45 -12.02 2.97
CA THR A 114 11.46 -12.54 1.59
C THR A 114 12.30 -13.81 1.43
N ALA A 115 13.20 -14.10 2.38
CA ALA A 115 13.96 -15.35 2.44
C ALA A 115 13.07 -16.59 2.69
N THR A 116 11.86 -16.42 3.21
CA THR A 116 10.88 -17.51 3.42
C THR A 116 10.21 -17.95 2.13
N ASP A 117 10.46 -17.27 1.02
CA ASP A 117 9.82 -17.51 -0.28
C ASP A 117 8.28 -17.38 -0.25
N ALA A 118 7.75 -16.57 0.68
CA ALA A 118 6.33 -16.31 0.80
C ALA A 118 5.80 -15.48 -0.40
N ASP A 119 4.55 -15.69 -0.76
CA ASP A 119 3.87 -14.95 -1.82
C ASP A 119 3.36 -13.58 -1.35
N LEU A 120 3.01 -13.50 -0.07
CA LEU A 120 2.56 -12.29 0.60
C LEU A 120 3.24 -12.17 1.97
N ILE A 121 3.86 -11.03 2.21
CA ILE A 121 4.47 -10.68 3.49
C ILE A 121 3.73 -9.46 4.05
N THR A 122 3.21 -9.57 5.25
CA THR A 122 2.45 -8.52 5.90
C THR A 122 3.08 -8.11 7.23
N ALA A 123 2.83 -6.87 7.62
CA ALA A 123 3.28 -6.31 8.88
C ALA A 123 2.13 -5.53 9.54
N ARG A 124 2.38 -4.99 10.73
CA ARG A 124 1.55 -3.93 11.29
C ARG A 124 2.05 -2.57 10.82
N ASN A 125 1.16 -1.58 10.93
CA ASN A 125 1.51 -0.18 10.81
C ASN A 125 1.03 0.58 12.05
N ALA A 126 1.74 1.66 12.40
CA ALA A 126 1.36 2.58 13.45
C ALA A 126 0.49 3.69 12.86
N TYR A 127 -0.80 3.66 13.16
CA TYR A 127 -1.76 4.64 12.65
C TYR A 127 -1.80 5.88 13.54
N HIS A 128 -1.78 7.04 12.91
CA HIS A 128 -1.82 8.35 13.56
C HIS A 128 -2.96 9.19 13.00
N SER A 129 -3.50 10.10 13.80
CA SER A 129 -4.45 11.11 13.34
C SER A 129 -3.75 12.14 12.43
N ALA A 130 -4.54 12.96 11.71
CA ALA A 130 -4.00 14.11 10.96
C ALA A 130 -3.21 15.10 11.83
N ALA A 131 -3.52 15.17 13.14
CA ALA A 131 -2.78 15.97 14.12
C ALA A 131 -1.50 15.28 14.65
N GLY A 132 -1.15 14.10 14.13
CA GLY A 132 0.05 13.36 14.52
C GLY A 132 -0.08 12.50 15.78
N HIS A 133 -1.24 12.45 16.45
CA HIS A 133 -1.42 11.61 17.63
C HIS A 133 -1.50 10.13 17.25
N PHE A 134 -0.77 9.30 18.00
CA PHE A 134 -0.84 7.85 17.83
C PHE A 134 -2.26 7.35 18.16
N LEU A 135 -2.80 6.51 17.31
CA LEU A 135 -4.14 5.91 17.48
C LEU A 135 -4.05 4.43 17.83
N ARG A 136 -3.33 3.65 17.04
CA ARG A 136 -3.22 2.20 17.23
C ARG A 136 -2.15 1.58 16.32
N HIS A 137 -1.70 0.39 16.67
CA HIS A 137 -1.09 -0.54 15.72
C HIS A 137 -2.18 -1.36 15.04
N TRP A 138 -2.11 -1.52 13.72
CA TRP A 138 -3.08 -2.31 12.98
C TRP A 138 -2.43 -3.03 11.80
N GLY A 139 -2.98 -4.18 11.46
CA GLY A 139 -2.55 -5.12 10.44
C GLY A 139 -2.45 -6.52 11.02
N SER A 140 -2.81 -7.52 10.22
CA SER A 140 -2.71 -8.93 10.60
C SER A 140 -2.16 -9.76 9.44
N GLY A 141 -1.86 -11.02 9.69
CA GLY A 141 -1.53 -11.98 8.65
C GLY A 141 -2.71 -12.28 7.74
N TRP A 142 -2.40 -12.86 6.59
CA TRP A 142 -3.39 -13.32 5.63
C TRP A 142 -4.33 -14.33 6.26
N GLN A 143 -5.61 -14.03 6.22
CA GLN A 143 -6.69 -14.90 6.69
C GLN A 143 -7.86 -14.76 5.72
N TRP A 144 -7.99 -15.69 4.77
CA TRP A 144 -9.00 -15.64 3.73
C TRP A 144 -10.42 -15.42 4.27
N GLN A 145 -10.80 -16.11 5.35
CA GLN A 145 -12.13 -15.97 5.94
C GLN A 145 -12.42 -14.54 6.46
N ARG A 146 -11.39 -13.86 6.97
CA ARG A 146 -11.51 -12.46 7.38
C ARG A 146 -11.48 -11.53 6.18
N MET A 147 -10.60 -11.78 5.20
CA MET A 147 -10.50 -11.00 3.97
C MET A 147 -11.84 -10.97 3.23
N ARG A 148 -12.60 -12.07 3.22
CA ARG A 148 -13.94 -12.10 2.66
C ARG A 148 -14.92 -11.11 3.28
N GLN A 149 -14.74 -10.73 4.56
CA GLN A 149 -15.60 -9.77 5.26
C GLN A 149 -15.13 -8.33 5.08
N SER A 150 -13.83 -8.10 5.14
CA SER A 150 -13.20 -6.79 4.98
C SER A 150 -11.68 -6.95 4.90
N MET A 151 -10.98 -5.94 4.39
CA MET A 151 -9.53 -5.88 4.45
C MET A 151 -9.05 -6.10 5.89
N ASN A 152 -8.20 -7.11 6.12
CA ASN A 152 -7.64 -7.42 7.44
C ASN A 152 -6.12 -7.25 7.50
N ILE A 153 -5.47 -6.99 6.39
CA ILE A 153 -4.03 -6.68 6.31
C ILE A 153 -3.80 -5.17 6.19
N ALA A 154 -2.69 -4.70 6.69
CA ALA A 154 -2.20 -3.35 6.39
C ALA A 154 -1.58 -3.37 4.98
N HIS A 155 -2.32 -2.87 3.97
CA HIS A 155 -1.84 -2.84 2.59
C HIS A 155 -0.58 -1.99 2.43
N PRO A 156 -0.51 -0.73 2.95
CA PRO A 156 0.72 0.05 2.88
C PRO A 156 1.89 -0.70 3.52
N GLY A 157 2.99 -0.85 2.77
CA GLY A 157 4.20 -1.53 3.23
C GLY A 157 4.15 -3.06 3.22
N SER A 158 3.03 -3.71 2.89
CA SER A 158 3.01 -5.16 2.63
C SER A 158 3.79 -5.48 1.35
N LEU A 159 4.41 -6.67 1.30
CA LEU A 159 5.17 -7.12 0.13
C LEU A 159 4.40 -8.23 -0.57
N VAL A 160 4.10 -8.03 -1.84
CA VAL A 160 3.43 -9.00 -2.69
C VAL A 160 4.41 -9.48 -3.76
N ARG A 161 4.54 -10.78 -3.97
CA ARG A 161 5.36 -11.34 -5.04
C ARG A 161 4.83 -10.85 -6.39
N ARG A 162 5.72 -10.22 -7.20
CA ARG A 162 5.36 -9.57 -8.47
C ARG A 162 4.64 -10.49 -9.45
N GLU A 163 4.97 -11.77 -9.47
CA GLU A 163 4.34 -12.74 -10.38
C GLU A 163 2.83 -12.85 -10.21
N TRP A 164 2.28 -12.54 -9.02
CA TRP A 164 0.82 -12.53 -8.82
C TRP A 164 0.13 -11.46 -9.66
N PHE A 165 0.77 -10.31 -9.88
CA PHE A 165 0.24 -9.29 -10.82
C PHE A 165 0.30 -9.75 -12.27
N THR A 166 1.30 -10.54 -12.64
CA THR A 166 1.36 -11.17 -13.97
C THR A 166 0.22 -12.20 -14.15
N ARG A 167 -0.06 -12.97 -13.11
CA ARG A 167 -1.09 -14.04 -13.15
C ARG A 167 -2.51 -13.53 -13.06
N LEU A 168 -2.77 -12.55 -12.17
CA LEU A 168 -4.11 -12.08 -11.82
C LEU A 168 -4.49 -10.75 -12.50
N GLY A 169 -3.54 -10.12 -13.18
CA GLY A 169 -3.69 -8.79 -13.79
C GLY A 169 -3.50 -7.65 -12.80
N CYS A 170 -3.56 -6.44 -13.33
CA CYS A 170 -3.39 -5.18 -12.61
C CYS A 170 -4.62 -4.83 -11.73
N PHE A 171 -4.56 -3.72 -11.02
CA PHE A 171 -5.70 -3.15 -10.31
C PHE A 171 -6.82 -2.75 -11.29
N ASP A 172 -8.07 -2.94 -10.90
CA ASP A 172 -9.21 -2.42 -11.65
C ASP A 172 -9.39 -0.92 -11.34
N ALA A 173 -8.91 -0.05 -12.23
CA ALA A 173 -8.97 1.41 -12.08
C ALA A 173 -10.41 1.99 -12.08
N SER A 174 -11.44 1.16 -12.30
CA SER A 174 -12.83 1.58 -12.09
C SER A 174 -13.21 1.75 -10.61
N PHE A 175 -12.41 1.20 -9.69
CA PHE A 175 -12.48 1.47 -8.26
C PHE A 175 -11.65 2.73 -7.92
N ARG A 176 -12.17 3.58 -7.06
CA ARG A 176 -11.47 4.77 -6.60
C ARG A 176 -10.70 4.58 -5.30
N ILE A 177 -11.17 3.66 -4.44
CA ILE A 177 -10.63 3.48 -3.06
C ILE A 177 -10.29 2.02 -2.76
N CYS A 178 -11.03 1.04 -3.29
CA CYS A 178 -10.95 -0.35 -2.86
C CYS A 178 -10.45 -1.31 -3.95
N ALA A 179 -9.68 -0.84 -4.96
CA ALA A 179 -9.11 -1.74 -5.96
C ALA A 179 -8.04 -2.67 -5.38
N ASP A 180 -7.32 -2.24 -4.35
CA ASP A 180 -6.42 -3.08 -3.56
C ASP A 180 -7.17 -4.25 -2.90
N TYR A 181 -8.29 -3.94 -2.23
CA TYR A 181 -9.14 -4.96 -1.62
C TYR A 181 -9.71 -5.92 -2.68
N GLU A 182 -10.21 -5.39 -3.79
CA GLU A 182 -10.71 -6.21 -4.91
C GLU A 182 -9.62 -7.12 -5.46
N TRP A 183 -8.39 -6.60 -5.61
CA TRP A 183 -7.26 -7.37 -6.10
C TRP A 183 -6.86 -8.48 -5.12
N PHE A 184 -6.83 -8.20 -3.81
CA PHE A 184 -6.56 -9.23 -2.80
C PHE A 184 -7.61 -10.34 -2.78
N LEU A 185 -8.86 -10.06 -3.14
CA LEU A 185 -9.89 -11.10 -3.27
C LEU A 185 -9.68 -12.06 -4.46
N ARG A 186 -8.75 -11.76 -5.37
CA ARG A 186 -8.34 -12.68 -6.46
C ARG A 186 -7.31 -13.71 -6.00
N LEU A 187 -6.62 -13.46 -4.89
CA LEU A 187 -5.59 -14.37 -4.36
C LEU A 187 -6.21 -15.67 -3.83
N PRO A 188 -5.50 -16.80 -3.94
CA PRO A 188 -6.00 -18.07 -3.44
C PRO A 188 -6.06 -18.11 -1.90
N PRO A 189 -7.01 -18.88 -1.32
CA PRO A 189 -7.17 -19.00 0.14
C PRO A 189 -5.93 -19.53 0.85
N ASP A 190 -5.20 -20.43 0.22
CA ASP A 190 -4.03 -21.15 0.71
C ASP A 190 -2.70 -20.49 0.33
N LEU A 191 -2.75 -19.17 0.03
CA LEU A 191 -1.58 -18.37 -0.30
C LEU A 191 -0.48 -18.52 0.77
N ARG A 192 0.75 -18.79 0.34
CA ARG A 192 1.90 -18.81 1.25
C ARG A 192 2.16 -17.40 1.77
N SER A 193 1.91 -17.18 3.04
CA SER A 193 2.04 -15.85 3.63
C SER A 193 2.80 -15.89 4.96
N VAL A 194 3.53 -14.81 5.21
CA VAL A 194 4.23 -14.58 6.48
C VAL A 194 3.79 -13.24 7.05
N HIS A 195 3.67 -13.16 8.35
CA HIS A 195 3.31 -11.95 9.07
C HIS A 195 4.31 -11.64 10.18
N THR A 196 4.71 -10.38 10.29
CA THR A 196 5.40 -9.87 11.48
C THR A 196 4.50 -8.95 12.29
N SER A 197 4.57 -9.05 13.60
CA SER A 197 3.90 -8.14 14.52
C SER A 197 4.59 -6.77 14.64
N ASP A 198 5.77 -6.61 14.03
CA ASP A 198 6.47 -5.34 13.98
C ASP A 198 5.67 -4.31 13.20
N SER A 199 5.66 -3.07 13.67
CA SER A 199 5.16 -1.96 12.88
C SER A 199 6.26 -1.42 11.99
N ILE A 200 5.95 -1.27 10.70
CA ILE A 200 6.92 -0.88 9.68
C ILE A 200 6.74 0.58 9.26
N LEU A 201 5.50 1.02 9.11
CA LEU A 201 5.17 2.38 8.69
C LEU A 201 4.41 3.12 9.79
N LYS A 202 4.59 4.43 9.81
CA LYS A 202 3.67 5.40 10.36
C LYS A 202 2.71 5.80 9.24
N VAL A 203 1.43 5.54 9.44
CA VAL A 203 0.35 5.82 8.46
C VAL A 203 -0.56 6.91 9.03
N VAL A 204 -0.81 7.96 8.24
CA VAL A 204 -1.69 9.06 8.65
C VAL A 204 -3.13 8.76 8.20
N GLN A 205 -4.06 8.72 9.15
CA GLN A 205 -5.49 8.50 8.88
C GLN A 205 -6.16 9.81 8.41
N ALA A 206 -5.77 10.32 7.24
CA ALA A 206 -6.37 11.50 6.62
C ALA A 206 -6.78 11.26 5.15
N GLY A 207 -6.52 10.07 4.62
CA GLY A 207 -6.76 9.72 3.23
C GLY A 207 -8.24 9.57 2.86
N VAL A 208 -8.50 9.41 1.56
CA VAL A 208 -9.84 9.31 0.96
C VAL A 208 -10.66 8.16 1.55
N SER A 209 -10.03 7.05 1.96
CA SER A 209 -10.70 5.90 2.60
C SER A 209 -11.32 6.25 3.97
N HIS A 210 -10.83 7.27 4.64
CA HIS A 210 -11.38 7.73 5.93
C HIS A 210 -12.44 8.81 5.78
N THR A 211 -12.42 9.57 4.70
CA THR A 211 -13.36 10.68 4.47
C THR A 211 -14.59 10.28 3.65
N ARG A 212 -14.49 9.21 2.83
CA ARG A 212 -15.56 8.76 1.93
C ARG A 212 -16.10 7.38 2.31
N ILE A 213 -16.52 7.19 3.55
CA ILE A 213 -16.95 5.88 4.11
C ILE A 213 -18.08 5.22 3.29
N ALA A 214 -19.06 5.99 2.81
CA ALA A 214 -20.14 5.43 1.97
C ALA A 214 -19.60 4.81 0.66
N LEU A 215 -18.61 5.47 0.04
CA LEU A 215 -17.97 4.95 -1.17
C LEU A 215 -17.14 3.70 -0.86
N VAL A 216 -16.42 3.68 0.26
CA VAL A 216 -15.67 2.50 0.73
C VAL A 216 -16.62 1.30 0.86
N PHE A 217 -17.78 1.47 1.51
CA PHE A 217 -18.74 0.37 1.65
C PHE A 217 -19.37 -0.06 0.31
N ALA A 218 -19.67 0.88 -0.57
CA ALA A 218 -20.19 0.57 -1.90
C ALA A 218 -19.18 -0.20 -2.75
N GLU A 219 -17.92 0.24 -2.75
CA GLU A 219 -16.87 -0.44 -3.51
C GLU A 219 -16.49 -1.79 -2.88
N THR A 220 -16.42 -1.88 -1.56
CA THR A 220 -16.22 -3.16 -0.86
C THR A 220 -17.32 -4.16 -1.24
N PHE A 221 -18.58 -3.73 -1.23
CA PHE A 221 -19.70 -4.58 -1.66
C PHE A 221 -19.58 -5.00 -3.13
N ARG A 222 -19.18 -4.07 -4.02
CA ARG A 222 -18.96 -4.35 -5.43
C ARG A 222 -17.85 -5.41 -5.64
N ALA A 223 -16.74 -5.27 -4.92
CA ALA A 223 -15.63 -6.22 -4.95
C ALA A 223 -16.07 -7.61 -4.45
N GLN A 224 -16.72 -7.66 -3.29
CA GLN A 224 -17.23 -8.89 -2.70
C GLN A 224 -18.24 -9.58 -3.63
N ARG A 225 -19.18 -8.83 -4.23
CA ARG A 225 -20.17 -9.40 -5.15
C ARG A 225 -19.53 -10.07 -6.36
N ARG A 226 -18.43 -9.50 -6.86
CA ARG A 226 -17.68 -10.04 -8.01
C ARG A 226 -17.04 -11.40 -7.67
N HIS A 227 -16.49 -11.55 -6.47
CA HIS A 227 -15.69 -12.72 -6.10
C HIS A 227 -16.39 -13.73 -5.20
N LEU A 228 -17.40 -13.32 -4.43
CA LEU A 228 -18.07 -14.15 -3.42
C LEU A 228 -19.55 -14.40 -3.67
N GLY A 229 -20.12 -13.73 -4.67
CA GLY A 229 -21.55 -13.79 -4.98
C GLY A 229 -22.42 -12.90 -4.08
N THR A 230 -23.65 -12.62 -4.54
CA THR A 230 -24.54 -11.63 -3.91
C THR A 230 -24.95 -11.98 -2.46
N PRO A 231 -25.31 -13.22 -2.09
CA PRO A 231 -25.77 -13.51 -0.72
C PRO A 231 -24.70 -13.23 0.33
N VAL A 232 -23.45 -13.67 0.07
CA VAL A 232 -22.32 -13.45 0.98
C VAL A 232 -22.00 -11.96 1.10
N SER A 233 -21.99 -11.26 -0.03
CA SER A 233 -21.69 -9.82 -0.06
C SER A 233 -22.73 -9.00 0.69
N ALA A 234 -24.00 -9.31 0.56
CA ALA A 234 -25.08 -8.63 1.27
C ALA A 234 -24.97 -8.83 2.79
N ALA A 235 -24.66 -10.05 3.24
CA ALA A 235 -24.43 -10.33 4.65
C ALA A 235 -23.20 -9.58 5.20
N CYS A 236 -22.08 -9.56 4.46
CA CYS A 236 -20.87 -8.82 4.83
C CYS A 236 -21.14 -7.32 4.87
N TRP A 237 -21.86 -6.77 3.91
CA TRP A 237 -22.22 -5.36 3.83
C TRP A 237 -23.06 -4.93 5.04
N ALA A 238 -24.13 -5.67 5.38
CA ALA A 238 -24.97 -5.40 6.54
C ALA A 238 -24.15 -5.46 7.85
N LEU A 239 -23.28 -6.45 7.99
CA LEU A 239 -22.39 -6.59 9.15
C LEU A 239 -21.41 -5.40 9.28
N ASN A 240 -20.83 -4.95 8.18
CA ASN A 240 -19.89 -3.83 8.18
C ASN A 240 -20.59 -2.52 8.58
N TRP A 241 -21.82 -2.27 8.09
CA TRP A 241 -22.62 -1.11 8.51
C TRP A 241 -23.01 -1.19 9.99
N ALA A 242 -23.39 -2.36 10.48
CA ALA A 242 -23.71 -2.54 11.91
C ALA A 242 -22.48 -2.27 12.80
N LYS A 243 -21.32 -2.77 12.42
CA LYS A 243 -20.03 -2.50 13.11
C LYS A 243 -19.68 -1.01 13.10
N TYR A 244 -19.85 -0.34 11.96
CA TYR A 244 -19.58 1.09 11.83
C TYR A 244 -20.54 1.93 12.69
N GLY A 245 -21.85 1.65 12.64
CA GLY A 245 -22.84 2.32 13.47
C GLY A 245 -22.54 2.17 14.96
N ARG A 246 -22.19 0.96 15.42
CA ARG A 246 -21.80 0.72 16.81
C ARG A 246 -20.55 1.55 17.20
N ARG A 247 -19.53 1.62 16.35
CA ARG A 247 -18.33 2.42 16.63
C ARG A 247 -18.64 3.91 16.77
N ARG A 248 -19.52 4.45 15.91
CA ARG A 248 -19.96 5.85 16.02
C ARG A 248 -20.68 6.13 17.33
N LEU A 249 -21.56 5.22 17.78
CA LEU A 249 -22.29 5.39 19.03
C LEU A 249 -21.38 5.43 20.27
N ILE A 250 -20.23 4.74 20.23
CA ILE A 250 -19.27 4.71 21.34
C ILE A 250 -18.06 5.65 21.11
N GLY A 251 -18.14 6.57 20.14
CA GLY A 251 -17.09 7.57 19.87
C GLY A 251 -15.78 7.02 19.29
N LEU A 252 -15.80 5.84 18.68
CA LEU A 252 -14.62 5.17 18.11
C LEU A 252 -14.57 5.18 16.56
N ALA A 253 -15.42 6.00 15.90
CA ALA A 253 -15.44 6.11 14.43
C ALA A 253 -15.42 7.57 13.98
#